data_8b0cea36d9b8997c9c1708096885ece6
#
_entry.id   8b0cea36d9b8997c9c1708096885ece6
#
_cell.length_a   1.000
_cell.length_b   1.000
_cell.length_c   1.000
_cell.angle_alpha   90.00
_cell.angle_beta   90.00
_cell.angle_gamma   90.00
#
_symmetry.space_group_name_H-M   'P 1'
#
loop_
_entity.id
_entity.type
_entity.pdbx_description
1 polymer ?
#
loop_
_entity_poly.entity_id
_entity_poly.type
_entity_poly.pdbx_seq_one_letter_code
_entity_poly.pdbx_strand_id
1 'polypeptide(L)'
;MIIGMFRLRQCLVRGSICALGDTLVQKIEQRNEPINMKRSIGWFSFGVLTAPIIYTSFLKIPTYFANDCMRPLKTSALFELVVWPTTCLPIMMYSTELWKGKTIRQTTNKLYNEGIGIATVSVCIWVPLSYLQVRYVPIRYVVYVRSTFCASSAVVLSCYTNRHERKRTKTNEKS
;
A
#
# COMPACT_ATOMS: atom_id res chain seq x y z
N MET A 1 -27.83 -8.35 1.75
CA MET A 1 -27.23 -8.83 0.50
C MET A 1 -26.48 -7.72 -0.25
N ILE A 2 -27.03 -6.53 -0.49
CA ILE A 2 -26.42 -5.40 -1.21
C ILE A 2 -25.09 -4.92 -0.60
N ILE A 3 -25.00 -4.82 0.72
CA ILE A 3 -23.77 -4.41 1.44
C ILE A 3 -22.62 -5.39 1.21
N GLY A 4 -22.92 -6.68 1.15
CA GLY A 4 -21.90 -7.72 0.88
C GLY A 4 -21.34 -7.64 -0.53
N MET A 5 -22.18 -7.43 -1.52
CA MET A 5 -21.78 -7.28 -2.93
C MET A 5 -20.93 -6.02 -3.15
N PHE A 6 -21.28 -4.90 -2.50
CA PHE A 6 -20.51 -3.66 -2.59
C PHE A 6 -19.09 -3.84 -2.02
N ARG A 7 -18.97 -4.53 -0.89
CA ARG A 7 -17.67 -4.84 -0.27
C ARG A 7 -16.81 -5.75 -1.15
N LEU A 8 -17.39 -6.80 -1.74
CA LEU A 8 -16.67 -7.70 -2.64
C LEU A 8 -16.12 -6.95 -3.86
N ARG A 9 -16.95 -6.11 -4.48
CA ARG A 9 -16.52 -5.27 -5.61
C ARG A 9 -15.34 -4.38 -5.24
N GLN A 10 -15.36 -3.74 -4.07
CA GLN A 10 -14.24 -2.91 -3.60
C GLN A 10 -12.96 -3.72 -3.39
N CYS A 11 -13.06 -4.93 -2.84
CA CYS A 11 -11.93 -5.83 -2.67
C CYS A 11 -11.29 -6.18 -4.01
N LEU A 12 -12.09 -6.60 -4.98
CA LEU A 12 -11.60 -6.98 -6.31
C LEU A 12 -10.97 -5.80 -7.05
N VAL A 13 -11.64 -4.65 -7.07
CA VAL A 13 -11.11 -3.45 -7.73
C VAL A 13 -9.79 -3.00 -7.09
N ARG A 14 -9.70 -3.00 -5.75
CA ARG A 14 -8.46 -2.66 -5.07
C ARG A 14 -7.34 -3.67 -5.40
N GLY A 15 -7.63 -4.96 -5.35
CA GLY A 15 -6.67 -6.00 -5.73
C GLY A 15 -6.15 -5.80 -7.14
N SER A 16 -7.06 -5.54 -8.10
CA SER A 16 -6.69 -5.29 -9.50
C SER A 16 -5.82 -4.04 -9.66
N ILE A 17 -6.15 -2.93 -8.99
CA ILE A 17 -5.35 -1.69 -9.04
C ILE A 17 -3.95 -1.95 -8.47
N CYS A 18 -3.83 -2.67 -7.35
CA CYS A 18 -2.54 -3.01 -6.76
C CYS A 18 -1.70 -3.90 -7.68
N ALA A 19 -2.30 -4.91 -8.30
CA ALA A 19 -1.62 -5.79 -9.23
C ALA A 19 -1.17 -5.07 -10.51
N LEU A 20 -2.02 -4.19 -11.06
CA LEU A 20 -1.68 -3.36 -12.22
C LEU A 20 -0.54 -2.40 -11.89
N GLY A 21 -0.58 -1.76 -10.72
CA GLY A 21 0.51 -0.91 -10.25
C GLY A 21 1.83 -1.66 -10.17
N ASP A 22 1.84 -2.86 -9.59
CA ASP A 22 3.03 -3.70 -9.54
C ASP A 22 3.52 -4.13 -10.93
N THR A 23 2.61 -4.48 -11.83
CA THR A 23 2.94 -4.84 -13.22
C THR A 23 3.61 -3.68 -13.96
N LEU A 24 3.13 -2.45 -13.76
CA LEU A 24 3.75 -1.24 -14.32
C LEU A 24 5.15 -1.01 -13.74
N VAL A 25 5.30 -1.18 -12.42
CA VAL A 25 6.59 -1.10 -11.74
C VAL A 25 7.57 -2.12 -12.32
N GLN A 26 7.15 -3.38 -12.49
CA GLN A 26 8.00 -4.42 -13.07
C GLN A 26 8.46 -4.06 -14.49
N LYS A 27 7.57 -3.53 -15.32
CA LYS A 27 7.95 -3.09 -16.68
C LYS A 27 8.94 -1.92 -16.69
N ILE A 28 8.90 -1.06 -15.67
CA ILE A 28 9.84 0.05 -15.53
C ILE A 28 11.19 -0.46 -15.01
N GLU A 29 11.17 -1.38 -14.07
CA GLU A 29 12.35 -1.99 -13.46
C GLU A 29 13.09 -2.93 -14.43
N GLN A 30 12.34 -3.78 -15.09
CA GLN A 30 12.88 -4.91 -15.87
C GLN A 30 12.33 -4.87 -17.31
N ARG A 31 12.85 -3.92 -18.11
CA ARG A 31 12.34 -3.62 -19.46
C ARG A 31 12.31 -4.83 -20.39
N ASN A 32 13.23 -5.78 -20.23
CA ASN A 32 13.42 -6.93 -21.12
C ASN A 32 13.07 -8.28 -20.46
N GLU A 33 12.62 -8.30 -19.20
CA GLU A 33 12.27 -9.54 -18.50
C GLU A 33 10.76 -9.80 -18.51
N PRO A 34 10.33 -11.08 -18.49
CA PRO A 34 8.93 -11.42 -18.39
C PRO A 34 8.36 -10.97 -17.04
N ILE A 35 7.09 -10.56 -17.05
CA ILE A 35 6.39 -10.13 -15.83
C ILE A 35 6.34 -11.28 -14.82
N ASN A 36 6.77 -11.01 -13.60
CA ASN A 36 6.67 -11.98 -12.51
C ASN A 36 5.25 -12.01 -11.94
N MET A 37 4.44 -12.94 -12.47
CA MET A 37 3.04 -13.10 -12.09
C MET A 37 2.86 -13.40 -10.59
N LYS A 38 3.78 -14.15 -9.96
CA LYS A 38 3.72 -14.45 -8.52
C LYS A 38 3.78 -13.18 -7.67
N ARG A 39 4.63 -12.23 -8.05
CA ARG A 39 4.73 -10.92 -7.40
C ARG A 39 3.41 -10.15 -7.55
N SER A 40 2.86 -10.09 -8.73
CA SER A 40 1.59 -9.36 -9.00
C SER A 40 0.39 -9.99 -8.29
N ILE A 41 0.33 -11.34 -8.19
CA ILE A 41 -0.68 -12.03 -7.38
C ILE A 41 -0.54 -11.68 -5.90
N GLY A 42 0.67 -11.57 -5.38
CA GLY A 42 0.94 -11.10 -4.01
C GLY A 42 0.33 -9.72 -3.75
N TRP A 43 0.52 -8.78 -4.66
CA TRP A 43 -0.08 -7.45 -4.59
C TRP A 43 -1.59 -7.45 -4.77
N PHE A 44 -2.13 -8.31 -5.62
CA PHE A 44 -3.58 -8.52 -5.72
C PHE A 44 -4.15 -8.99 -4.39
N SER A 45 -3.56 -10.02 -3.79
CA SER A 45 -3.98 -10.59 -2.51
C SER A 45 -3.92 -9.54 -1.39
N PHE A 46 -2.85 -8.75 -1.33
CA PHE A 46 -2.75 -7.61 -0.41
C PHE A 46 -3.91 -6.62 -0.59
N GLY A 47 -4.22 -6.24 -1.82
CA GLY A 47 -5.31 -5.31 -2.12
C GLY A 47 -6.67 -5.85 -1.67
N VAL A 48 -6.95 -7.12 -1.97
CA VAL A 48 -8.20 -7.78 -1.56
C VAL A 48 -8.34 -7.85 -0.04
N LEU A 49 -7.30 -8.28 0.66
CA LEU A 49 -7.33 -8.46 2.13
C LEU A 49 -7.42 -7.13 2.88
N THR A 50 -6.79 -6.07 2.38
CA THR A 50 -6.77 -4.78 3.06
C THR A 50 -7.96 -3.87 2.72
N ALA A 51 -8.70 -4.12 1.64
CA ALA A 51 -9.86 -3.31 1.27
C ALA A 51 -10.91 -3.20 2.39
N PRO A 52 -11.38 -4.29 3.02
CA PRO A 52 -12.37 -4.21 4.10
C PRO A 52 -11.81 -3.52 5.34
N ILE A 53 -10.53 -3.69 5.63
CA ILE A 53 -9.86 -3.04 6.78
C ILE A 53 -9.87 -1.53 6.58
N ILE A 54 -9.43 -1.06 5.41
CA ILE A 54 -9.41 0.36 5.07
C ILE A 54 -10.82 0.95 5.11
N TYR A 55 -11.78 0.30 4.45
CA TYR A 55 -13.15 0.79 4.42
C TYR A 55 -13.75 0.91 5.82
N THR A 56 -13.62 -0.15 6.65
CA THR A 56 -14.17 -0.14 8.01
C THR A 56 -13.47 0.84 8.93
N SER A 57 -12.17 1.02 8.77
CA SER A 57 -11.40 2.00 9.55
C SER A 57 -11.83 3.44 9.22
N PHE A 58 -11.92 3.78 7.95
CA PHE A 58 -12.36 5.12 7.52
C PHE A 58 -13.85 5.38 7.77
N LEU A 59 -14.65 4.34 7.99
CA LEU A 59 -16.03 4.45 8.42
C LEU A 59 -16.14 4.68 9.94
N LYS A 60 -15.40 3.90 10.73
CA LYS A 60 -15.55 3.87 12.19
C LYS A 60 -14.68 4.91 12.91
N ILE A 61 -13.40 5.08 12.52
CA ILE A 61 -12.49 6.00 13.23
C ILE A 61 -13.06 7.44 13.31
N PRO A 62 -13.63 8.02 12.23
CA PRO A 62 -14.19 9.36 12.31
C PRO A 62 -15.34 9.51 13.28
N THR A 63 -16.07 8.43 13.61
CA THR A 63 -17.20 8.50 14.55
C THR A 63 -16.74 8.77 15.99
N TYR A 64 -15.52 8.33 16.36
CA TYR A 64 -14.92 8.62 17.67
C TYR A 64 -14.58 10.11 17.84
N PHE A 65 -14.43 10.84 16.76
CA PHE A 65 -14.06 12.26 16.74
C PHE A 65 -15.18 13.13 16.13
N ALA A 66 -16.44 12.72 16.24
CA ALA A 66 -17.55 13.34 15.52
C ALA A 66 -17.68 14.85 15.76
N ASN A 67 -17.43 15.31 17.00
CA ASN A 67 -17.56 16.71 17.43
C ASN A 67 -16.21 17.48 17.44
N ASP A 68 -15.14 16.93 16.87
CA ASP A 68 -13.83 17.53 16.93
C ASP A 68 -13.48 18.23 15.61
N CYS A 69 -13.09 19.50 15.68
CA CYS A 69 -12.64 20.27 14.51
C CYS A 69 -11.41 19.64 13.83
N MET A 70 -10.57 18.93 14.60
CA MET A 70 -9.39 18.20 14.11
C MET A 70 -9.69 16.75 13.68
N ARG A 71 -10.98 16.40 13.55
CA ARG A 71 -11.44 15.06 13.16
C ARG A 71 -10.68 14.46 11.97
N PRO A 72 -10.48 15.17 10.83
CA PRO A 72 -9.74 14.58 9.70
C PRO A 72 -8.29 14.23 10.04
N LEU A 73 -7.61 15.10 10.77
CA LEU A 73 -6.21 14.89 11.18
C LEU A 73 -6.08 13.72 12.16
N LYS A 74 -6.91 13.67 13.20
CA LYS A 74 -6.91 12.60 14.20
C LYS A 74 -7.25 11.25 13.56
N THR A 75 -8.22 11.23 12.64
CA THR A 75 -8.57 10.01 11.88
C THR A 75 -7.40 9.52 11.06
N SER A 76 -6.73 10.41 10.34
CA SER A 76 -5.57 10.07 9.51
C SER A 76 -4.41 9.59 10.36
N ALA A 77 -4.08 10.32 11.43
CA ALA A 77 -2.99 9.95 12.32
C ALA A 77 -3.24 8.58 12.96
N LEU A 78 -4.44 8.33 13.50
CA LEU A 78 -4.78 7.04 14.11
C LEU A 78 -4.70 5.89 13.09
N PHE A 79 -5.18 6.11 11.86
CA PHE A 79 -5.08 5.09 10.83
C PHE A 79 -3.63 4.78 10.45
N GLU A 80 -2.81 5.82 10.17
CA GLU A 80 -1.45 5.64 9.67
C GLU A 80 -0.45 5.24 10.76
N LEU A 81 -0.65 5.69 12.00
CA LEU A 81 0.26 5.36 13.11
C LEU A 81 -0.08 4.04 13.80
N VAL A 82 -1.35 3.60 13.75
CA VAL A 82 -1.79 2.40 14.45
C VAL A 82 -2.25 1.32 13.48
N VAL A 83 -3.30 1.58 12.70
CA VAL A 83 -3.93 0.53 11.86
C VAL A 83 -3.00 0.08 10.73
N TRP A 84 -2.33 1.01 10.09
CA TRP A 84 -1.42 0.68 8.98
C TRP A 84 -0.25 -0.21 9.42
N PRO A 85 0.59 0.18 10.40
CA PRO A 85 1.77 -0.61 10.77
C PRO A 85 1.41 -1.93 11.46
N THR A 86 0.31 -1.98 12.22
CA THR A 86 -0.06 -3.20 12.95
C THR A 86 -0.85 -4.21 12.12
N THR A 87 -1.54 -3.76 11.09
CA THR A 87 -2.44 -4.63 10.31
C THR A 87 -2.09 -4.68 8.84
N CYS A 88 -2.03 -3.53 8.17
CA CYS A 88 -1.84 -3.49 6.72
C CYS A 88 -0.41 -3.85 6.30
N LEU A 89 0.60 -3.38 7.05
CA LEU A 89 2.00 -3.67 6.75
C LEU A 89 2.35 -5.15 6.88
N PRO A 90 1.97 -5.88 7.96
CA PRO A 90 2.16 -7.32 8.00
C PRO A 90 1.45 -8.05 6.85
N ILE A 91 0.18 -7.72 6.57
CA ILE A 91 -0.55 -8.32 5.44
C ILE A 91 0.19 -8.09 4.12
N MET A 92 0.72 -6.89 3.89
CA MET A 92 1.50 -6.57 2.70
C MET A 92 2.74 -7.45 2.60
N MET A 93 3.53 -7.53 3.67
CA MET A 93 4.76 -8.32 3.69
C MET A 93 4.48 -9.80 3.48
N TYR A 94 3.51 -10.38 4.21
CA TYR A 94 3.19 -11.79 4.05
C TYR A 94 2.59 -12.10 2.66
N SER A 95 1.64 -11.31 2.18
CA SER A 95 1.03 -11.57 0.86
C SER A 95 2.04 -11.46 -0.28
N THR A 96 3.01 -10.54 -0.21
CA THR A 96 3.99 -10.37 -1.29
C THR A 96 5.14 -11.37 -1.22
N GLU A 97 5.66 -11.68 -0.03
CA GLU A 97 6.84 -12.54 0.13
C GLU A 97 6.50 -14.03 0.06
N LEU A 98 5.32 -14.46 0.55
CA LEU A 98 4.89 -15.87 0.43
C LEU A 98 4.66 -16.27 -1.03
N TRP A 99 4.07 -15.39 -1.84
CA TRP A 99 3.91 -15.65 -3.28
C TRP A 99 5.24 -15.70 -4.03
N LYS A 100 6.29 -15.07 -3.52
CA LYS A 100 7.67 -15.22 -4.02
C LYS A 100 8.34 -16.52 -3.59
N GLY A 101 7.65 -17.36 -2.79
CA GLY A 101 8.16 -18.64 -2.31
C GLY A 101 8.99 -18.55 -1.04
N LYS A 102 8.99 -17.41 -0.33
CA LYS A 102 9.68 -17.31 0.95
C LYS A 102 8.89 -17.99 2.07
N THR A 103 9.60 -18.50 3.06
CA THR A 103 8.99 -19.12 4.24
C THR A 103 8.42 -18.06 5.18
N ILE A 104 7.47 -18.45 6.03
CA ILE A 104 6.89 -17.56 7.07
C ILE A 104 8.00 -16.99 7.95
N ARG A 105 8.97 -17.80 8.37
CA ARG A 105 10.10 -17.37 9.22
C ARG A 105 10.96 -16.30 8.55
N GLN A 106 11.26 -16.45 7.26
CA GLN A 106 12.01 -15.44 6.50
C GLN A 106 11.24 -14.14 6.39
N THR A 107 9.93 -14.22 6.14
CA THR A 107 9.06 -13.05 6.04
C THR A 107 8.95 -12.33 7.38
N THR A 108 8.82 -13.07 8.49
CA THR A 108 8.77 -12.48 9.84
C THR A 108 10.09 -11.76 10.17
N ASN A 109 11.23 -12.37 9.89
CA ASN A 109 12.53 -11.74 10.12
C ASN A 109 12.68 -10.45 9.29
N LYS A 110 12.22 -10.47 8.03
CA LYS A 110 12.21 -9.28 7.18
C LYS A 110 11.30 -8.17 7.74
N LEU A 111 10.09 -8.54 8.17
CA LEU A 111 9.17 -7.61 8.79
C LEU A 111 9.79 -6.94 10.04
N TYR A 112 10.49 -7.71 10.87
CA TYR A 112 11.13 -7.20 12.07
C TYR A 112 12.28 -6.23 11.76
N ASN A 113 13.10 -6.55 10.77
CA ASN A 113 14.28 -5.75 10.42
C ASN A 113 13.92 -4.49 9.59
N GLU A 114 12.97 -4.59 8.67
CA GLU A 114 12.66 -3.53 7.71
C GLU A 114 11.36 -2.80 8.04
N GLY A 115 10.45 -3.43 8.82
CA GLY A 115 9.09 -2.95 9.03
C GLY A 115 9.01 -1.57 9.66
N ILE A 116 9.85 -1.26 10.64
CA ILE A 116 9.90 0.05 11.29
C ILE A 116 10.29 1.15 10.27
N GLY A 117 11.32 0.90 9.47
CA GLY A 117 11.75 1.84 8.43
C GLY A 117 10.65 2.10 7.40
N ILE A 118 10.00 1.03 6.92
CA ILE A 118 8.88 1.13 5.97
C ILE A 118 7.71 1.88 6.60
N ALA A 119 7.36 1.59 7.86
CA ALA A 119 6.28 2.27 8.57
C ALA A 119 6.57 3.77 8.71
N THR A 120 7.78 4.15 9.09
CA THR A 120 8.17 5.55 9.27
C THR A 120 8.05 6.35 7.97
N VAL A 121 8.61 5.84 6.88
CA VAL A 121 8.50 6.48 5.56
C VAL A 121 7.03 6.57 5.12
N SER A 122 6.27 5.49 5.33
CA SER A 122 4.84 5.46 5.01
C SER A 122 4.06 6.54 5.77
N VAL A 123 4.28 6.67 7.07
CA VAL A 123 3.59 7.68 7.91
C VAL A 123 3.84 9.09 7.38
N CYS A 124 5.09 9.44 7.07
CA CYS A 124 5.43 10.77 6.55
C CYS A 124 4.68 11.12 5.26
N ILE A 125 4.48 10.14 4.38
CA ILE A 125 3.80 10.36 3.09
C ILE A 125 2.28 10.27 3.26
N TRP A 126 1.81 9.27 4.00
CA TRP A 126 0.40 8.92 4.02
C TRP A 126 -0.44 9.73 4.99
N VAL A 127 0.12 10.27 6.08
CA VAL A 127 -0.66 11.11 7.01
C VAL A 127 -1.25 12.34 6.29
N PRO A 128 -0.47 13.16 5.55
CA PRO A 128 -1.05 14.28 4.82
C PRO A 128 -2.03 13.84 3.71
N LEU A 129 -1.73 12.76 2.99
CA LEU A 129 -2.63 12.24 1.95
C LEU A 129 -3.94 11.71 2.54
N SER A 130 -3.88 10.97 3.63
CA SER A 130 -5.06 10.47 4.34
C SER A 130 -5.89 11.60 4.95
N TYR A 131 -5.26 12.67 5.42
CA TYR A 131 -5.96 13.87 5.86
C TYR A 131 -6.81 14.46 4.72
N LEU A 132 -6.23 14.62 3.54
CA LEU A 132 -6.95 15.12 2.37
C LEU A 132 -8.08 14.17 1.97
N GLN A 133 -7.85 12.85 2.04
CA GLN A 133 -8.89 11.86 1.75
C GLN A 133 -10.06 11.95 2.73
N VAL A 134 -9.81 12.04 4.03
CA VAL A 134 -10.87 12.12 5.05
C VAL A 134 -11.68 13.42 4.90
N ARG A 135 -11.01 14.51 4.49
CA ARG A 135 -11.66 15.82 4.37
C ARG A 135 -12.48 15.97 3.10
N TYR A 136 -12.02 15.45 1.97
CA TYR A 136 -12.60 15.77 0.66
C TYR A 136 -13.22 14.59 -0.07
N VAL A 137 -12.87 13.35 0.29
CA VAL A 137 -13.33 12.16 -0.43
C VAL A 137 -14.50 11.50 0.31
N PRO A 138 -15.68 11.37 -0.34
CA PRO A 138 -16.79 10.62 0.24
C PRO A 138 -16.37 9.18 0.53
N ILE A 139 -16.83 8.65 1.66
CA ILE A 139 -16.40 7.32 2.20
C ILE A 139 -16.51 6.18 1.17
N ARG A 140 -17.51 6.23 0.29
CA ARG A 140 -17.71 5.23 -0.78
C ARG A 140 -16.56 5.15 -1.77
N TYR A 141 -15.78 6.22 -1.93
CA TYR A 141 -14.68 6.31 -2.89
C TYR A 141 -13.28 6.20 -2.24
N VAL A 142 -13.19 6.23 -0.91
CA VAL A 142 -11.91 6.20 -0.18
C VAL A 142 -11.02 5.03 -0.60
N VAL A 143 -11.60 3.83 -0.73
CA VAL A 143 -10.84 2.64 -1.12
C VAL A 143 -10.24 2.78 -2.52
N TYR A 144 -10.99 3.33 -3.47
CA TYR A 144 -10.52 3.53 -4.86
C TYR A 144 -9.42 4.57 -4.94
N VAL A 145 -9.67 5.75 -4.35
CA VAL A 145 -8.70 6.85 -4.32
C VAL A 145 -7.41 6.42 -3.65
N ARG A 146 -7.50 5.74 -2.50
CA ARG A 146 -6.32 5.22 -1.79
C ARG A 146 -5.56 4.18 -2.62
N SER A 147 -6.25 3.32 -3.34
CA SER A 147 -5.63 2.31 -4.20
C SER A 147 -4.86 2.95 -5.35
N THR A 148 -5.43 3.98 -5.97
CA THR A 148 -4.78 4.73 -7.05
C THR A 148 -3.53 5.45 -6.55
N PHE A 149 -3.60 6.12 -5.40
CA PHE A 149 -2.42 6.74 -4.80
C PHE A 149 -1.34 5.71 -4.43
N CYS A 150 -1.73 4.54 -3.91
CA CYS A 150 -0.79 3.46 -3.60
C CYS A 150 -0.06 2.96 -4.86
N ALA A 151 -0.79 2.73 -5.95
CA ALA A 151 -0.21 2.33 -7.23
C ALA A 151 0.73 3.43 -7.79
N SER A 152 0.30 4.69 -7.76
CA SER A 152 1.09 5.83 -8.24
C SER A 152 2.38 6.01 -7.44
N SER A 153 2.31 5.92 -6.10
CA SER A 153 3.49 6.04 -5.24
C SER A 153 4.49 4.90 -5.48
N ALA A 154 4.02 3.67 -5.72
CA ALA A 154 4.88 2.55 -6.06
C ALA A 154 5.64 2.79 -7.39
N VAL A 155 4.97 3.31 -8.40
CA VAL A 155 5.59 3.66 -9.70
C VAL A 155 6.64 4.76 -9.52
N VAL A 156 6.32 5.83 -8.80
CA VAL A 156 7.27 6.94 -8.55
C VAL A 156 8.49 6.45 -7.80
N LEU A 157 8.29 5.64 -6.74
CA LEU A 157 9.38 5.11 -5.93
C LEU A 157 10.29 4.18 -6.75
N SER A 158 9.71 3.33 -7.58
CA SER A 158 10.45 2.46 -8.47
C SER A 158 11.30 3.26 -9.50
N CYS A 159 10.70 4.27 -10.11
CA CYS A 159 11.44 5.15 -11.03
C CYS A 159 12.63 5.85 -10.33
N TYR A 160 12.45 6.27 -9.08
CA TYR A 160 13.50 6.92 -8.30
C TYR A 160 14.64 5.96 -7.98
N THR A 161 14.31 4.76 -7.48
CA THR A 161 15.30 3.73 -7.14
C THR A 161 16.14 3.32 -8.35
N ASN A 162 15.49 3.06 -9.49
CA ASN A 162 16.19 2.70 -10.73
C ASN A 162 17.14 3.80 -11.25
N ARG A 163 16.79 5.08 -11.06
CA ARG A 163 17.69 6.17 -11.40
C ARG A 163 18.96 6.19 -10.53
N HIS A 164 18.83 5.89 -9.25
CA HIS A 164 19.95 5.83 -8.32
C HIS A 164 20.89 4.66 -8.61
N GLU A 165 20.35 3.48 -8.88
CA GLU A 165 21.15 2.30 -9.22
C GLU A 165 21.95 2.53 -10.51
N ARG A 166 21.32 3.05 -11.55
CA ARG A 166 22.02 3.38 -12.82
C ARG A 166 23.16 4.39 -12.64
N LYS A 167 23.02 5.34 -11.73
CA LYS A 167 24.11 6.28 -11.43
C LYS A 167 25.27 5.59 -10.72
N ARG A 168 25.00 4.70 -9.76
CA ARG A 168 26.03 3.91 -9.04
C ARG A 168 26.81 3.02 -9.99
N THR A 169 26.14 2.29 -10.86
CA THR A 169 26.78 1.41 -11.85
C THR A 169 27.74 2.18 -12.75
N LYS A 170 27.30 3.33 -13.29
CA LYS A 170 28.16 4.20 -14.14
C LYS A 170 29.35 4.81 -13.40
N THR A 171 29.28 4.99 -12.09
CA THR A 171 30.40 5.50 -11.28
C THR A 171 31.43 4.40 -11.06
N ASN A 172 30.97 3.17 -10.80
CA ASN A 172 31.86 2.02 -10.60
C ASN A 172 32.55 1.52 -11.88
N GLU A 173 31.97 1.78 -13.08
CA GLU A 173 32.60 1.46 -14.35
C GLU A 173 33.70 2.46 -14.75
N LYS A 174 33.77 3.61 -14.07
CA LYS A 174 34.75 4.68 -14.35
C LYS A 174 35.93 4.73 -13.38
N SER A 175 35.88 3.93 -12.30
CA SER A 175 36.97 3.77 -11.32
C SER A 175 37.75 2.51 -11.59
#